data_4bf7f74ca458c01e7caad9bf0af955c9
#
_entry.id   4bf7f74ca458c01e7caad9bf0af955c9
#
_cell.length_a   1.000
_cell.length_b   1.000
_cell.length_c   1.000
_cell.angle_alpha   90.00
_cell.angle_beta   90.00
_cell.angle_gamma   90.00
#
_symmetry.space_group_name_H-M   'P 1'
#
loop_
_entity.id
_entity.type
_entity.pdbx_description
1 polymer ?
#
loop_
_entity_poly.entity_id
_entity_poly.type
_entity_poly.pdbx_seq_one_letter_code
_entity_poly.pdbx_strand_id
1 'polypeptide(L)'
;MSYLKFDKNLMINLEQSLPKEMLRTNQSGAYHCTTIVDCNTRKQHGLLVVPVPELGNSWHVMLSSLDETVYQHGAPFNLGLHRYQGGVMNPNGHKYIREFDCESVPRTTYRVGGVILTKEKIFISGANRILIRYTLEEAHSPTTLRVRPILAFRDASALCDGYPRLFMQFSQQPQWTYDPHWYNGFEYVKDLERGVPYTEDLWVPGYFELPIKKGESIIFSAGLNEVDPSTLPQMYEKEIAVRTCRTSFFN
;
A
#
# COMPACT_ATOMS: atom_id res chain seq x y z
N MET A 1 -4.56 25.09 -3.62
CA MET A 1 -4.96 23.83 -2.94
C MET A 1 -4.35 23.81 -1.57
N SER A 2 -5.09 23.37 -0.53
CA SER A 2 -4.48 23.22 0.79
C SER A 2 -3.53 22.02 0.75
N TYR A 3 -2.26 22.28 1.04
CA TYR A 3 -1.25 21.26 1.24
C TYR A 3 -1.58 20.48 2.53
N LEU A 4 -1.68 19.13 2.42
CA LEU A 4 -1.97 18.28 3.56
C LEU A 4 -0.68 17.69 4.10
N LYS A 5 -0.34 18.02 5.35
CA LYS A 5 0.83 17.49 6.04
C LYS A 5 0.50 17.13 7.47
N PHE A 6 0.92 15.94 7.91
CA PHE A 6 0.80 15.46 9.28
C PHE A 6 2.19 15.09 9.81
N ASP A 7 2.47 15.57 11.00
CA ASP A 7 3.75 15.31 11.68
C ASP A 7 3.77 13.95 12.39
N LYS A 8 4.93 13.62 12.93
CA LYS A 8 5.15 12.38 13.69
C LYS A 8 4.14 12.21 14.83
N ASN A 9 3.83 13.26 15.57
CA ASN A 9 2.99 13.15 16.78
C ASN A 9 1.58 12.69 16.43
N LEU A 10 1.01 13.22 15.34
CA LEU A 10 -0.27 12.78 14.83
C LEU A 10 -0.18 11.34 14.28
N MET A 11 0.88 11.04 13.50
CA MET A 11 0.99 9.75 12.81
C MET A 11 1.14 8.57 13.77
N ILE A 12 1.88 8.72 14.88
CA ILE A 12 2.05 7.65 15.87
C ILE A 12 0.87 7.51 16.84
N ASN A 13 -0.02 8.49 16.89
CA ASN A 13 -1.24 8.44 17.70
C ASN A 13 -2.37 7.81 16.91
N LEU A 14 -2.66 6.52 17.18
CA LEU A 14 -3.66 5.75 16.42
C LEU A 14 -5.08 6.28 16.59
N GLU A 15 -5.43 6.90 17.70
CA GLU A 15 -6.75 7.54 17.90
C GLU A 15 -6.96 8.70 16.92
N GLN A 16 -5.88 9.39 16.55
CA GLN A 16 -5.91 10.51 15.61
C GLN A 16 -5.68 10.10 14.15
N SER A 17 -4.83 9.11 13.90
CA SER A 17 -4.41 8.71 12.55
C SER A 17 -5.33 7.69 11.89
N LEU A 18 -5.85 6.70 12.62
CA LEU A 18 -6.77 5.69 12.07
C LEU A 18 -8.08 6.25 11.50
N PRO A 19 -8.71 7.31 12.07
CA PRO A 19 -9.90 7.90 11.46
C PRO A 19 -9.64 8.64 10.14
N LYS A 20 -8.38 8.91 9.78
CA LYS A 20 -8.02 9.64 8.56
C LYS A 20 -7.84 8.66 7.42
N GLU A 21 -8.85 8.61 6.55
CA GLU A 21 -8.88 7.76 5.36
C GLU A 21 -8.43 8.54 4.13
N MET A 22 -7.81 7.85 3.20
CA MET A 22 -7.38 8.39 1.93
C MET A 22 -7.93 7.54 0.79
N LEU A 23 -8.68 8.18 -0.10
CA LEU A 23 -9.24 7.57 -1.30
C LEU A 23 -8.57 8.16 -2.54
N ARG A 24 -8.18 7.30 -3.48
CA ARG A 24 -7.74 7.65 -4.82
C ARG A 24 -8.43 6.76 -5.85
N THR A 25 -8.90 7.35 -6.93
CA THR A 25 -9.56 6.64 -8.03
C THR A 25 -8.78 6.80 -9.32
N ASN A 26 -8.98 5.86 -10.26
CA ASN A 26 -8.40 5.91 -11.61
C ASN A 26 -9.34 6.53 -12.66
N GLN A 27 -10.50 7.05 -12.26
CA GLN A 27 -11.56 7.58 -13.13
C GLN A 27 -12.23 6.50 -14.03
N SER A 28 -11.90 5.22 -13.86
CA SER A 28 -12.48 4.08 -14.60
C SER A 28 -13.12 3.05 -13.68
N GLY A 29 -13.49 3.48 -12.45
CA GLY A 29 -14.18 2.64 -11.48
C GLY A 29 -13.30 1.98 -10.44
N ALA A 30 -12.00 1.81 -10.67
CA ALA A 30 -11.10 1.25 -9.66
C ALA A 30 -10.66 2.31 -8.63
N TYR A 31 -10.30 1.84 -7.44
CA TYR A 31 -9.83 2.73 -6.37
C TYR A 31 -8.77 2.07 -5.46
N HIS A 32 -8.05 2.92 -4.76
CA HIS A 32 -7.25 2.64 -3.58
C HIS A 32 -7.82 3.40 -2.40
N CYS A 33 -8.11 2.71 -1.32
CA CYS A 33 -8.58 3.31 -0.08
C CYS A 33 -7.96 2.61 1.12
N THR A 34 -7.36 3.39 2.02
CA THR A 34 -6.85 2.94 3.33
C THR A 34 -6.69 4.14 4.25
N THR A 35 -6.26 3.93 5.49
CA THR A 35 -5.90 5.05 6.37
C THR A 35 -4.54 5.64 6.00
N ILE A 36 -4.23 6.83 6.52
CA ILE A 36 -2.91 7.48 6.30
C ILE A 36 -1.74 6.70 6.91
N VAL A 37 -2.01 5.74 7.79
CA VAL A 37 -1.02 4.82 8.40
C VAL A 37 -1.04 3.42 7.79
N ASP A 38 -1.72 3.26 6.64
CA ASP A 38 -1.86 2.00 5.90
C ASP A 38 -2.49 0.84 6.70
N CYS A 39 -3.29 1.13 7.72
CA CYS A 39 -4.09 0.16 8.45
C CYS A 39 -5.53 0.14 7.90
N ASN A 40 -5.97 -0.98 7.38
CA ASN A 40 -7.33 -1.13 6.87
C ASN A 40 -8.33 -1.19 8.04
N THR A 41 -9.31 -0.29 8.05
CA THR A 41 -10.36 -0.20 9.09
C THR A 41 -11.74 -0.63 8.61
N ARG A 42 -11.86 -0.93 7.30
CA ARG A 42 -13.07 -1.40 6.61
C ARG A 42 -12.72 -2.54 5.66
N LYS A 43 -13.64 -3.45 5.43
CA LYS A 43 -13.48 -4.51 4.41
C LYS A 43 -13.38 -3.96 2.98
N GLN A 44 -13.89 -2.75 2.72
CA GLN A 44 -13.76 -2.06 1.44
C GLN A 44 -12.39 -1.41 1.23
N HIS A 45 -11.54 -1.35 2.25
CA HIS A 45 -10.18 -0.86 2.11
C HIS A 45 -9.32 -1.85 1.33
N GLY A 46 -8.42 -1.30 0.52
CA GLY A 46 -7.44 -2.04 -0.24
C GLY A 46 -6.49 -1.14 -1.00
N LEU A 47 -5.32 -1.66 -1.30
CA LEU A 47 -4.35 -1.01 -2.19
C LEU A 47 -4.77 -1.08 -3.65
N LEU A 48 -5.49 -2.15 -4.03
CA LEU A 48 -6.05 -2.28 -5.37
C LEU A 48 -7.45 -2.88 -5.27
N VAL A 49 -8.46 -2.06 -5.50
CA VAL A 49 -9.87 -2.46 -5.57
C VAL A 49 -10.39 -2.12 -6.96
N VAL A 50 -10.85 -3.12 -7.69
CA VAL A 50 -11.18 -2.99 -9.11
C VAL A 50 -12.54 -3.61 -9.43
N PRO A 51 -13.28 -3.06 -10.40
CA PRO A 51 -14.39 -3.79 -11.00
C PRO A 51 -13.85 -4.95 -11.83
N VAL A 52 -14.40 -6.14 -11.66
CA VAL A 52 -14.01 -7.36 -12.38
C VAL A 52 -15.12 -7.73 -13.35
N PRO A 53 -14.94 -7.55 -14.68
CA PRO A 53 -15.98 -7.81 -15.67
C PRO A 53 -16.50 -9.25 -15.64
N GLU A 54 -15.60 -10.22 -15.46
CA GLU A 54 -15.91 -11.65 -15.40
C GLU A 54 -16.82 -12.01 -14.20
N LEU A 55 -16.88 -11.14 -13.19
CA LEU A 55 -17.67 -11.30 -11.97
C LEU A 55 -18.80 -10.23 -11.88
N GLY A 56 -19.38 -9.85 -13.02
CA GLY A 56 -20.52 -8.94 -13.09
C GLY A 56 -20.17 -7.48 -12.78
N ASN A 57 -18.94 -7.06 -12.96
CA ASN A 57 -18.44 -5.72 -12.65
C ASN A 57 -18.54 -5.32 -11.17
N SER A 58 -18.70 -6.27 -10.25
CA SER A 58 -18.60 -5.97 -8.83
C SER A 58 -17.16 -5.61 -8.44
N TRP A 59 -17.03 -4.75 -7.40
CA TRP A 59 -15.69 -4.35 -6.92
C TRP A 59 -15.04 -5.46 -6.10
N HIS A 60 -13.83 -5.83 -6.48
CA HIS A 60 -13.05 -6.85 -5.80
C HIS A 60 -11.79 -6.23 -5.18
N VAL A 61 -11.55 -6.54 -3.92
CA VAL A 61 -10.29 -6.24 -3.25
C VAL A 61 -9.27 -7.29 -3.69
N MET A 62 -8.39 -6.90 -4.63
CA MET A 62 -7.36 -7.77 -5.18
C MET A 62 -6.13 -7.81 -4.28
N LEU A 63 -5.60 -6.62 -3.94
CA LEU A 63 -4.49 -6.42 -3.03
C LEU A 63 -4.99 -5.63 -1.83
N SER A 64 -5.08 -6.29 -0.68
CA SER A 64 -5.53 -5.65 0.56
C SER A 64 -4.49 -4.68 1.08
N SER A 65 -3.26 -5.15 1.30
CA SER A 65 -2.15 -4.37 1.82
C SER A 65 -0.80 -4.96 1.43
N LEU A 66 0.27 -4.26 1.79
CA LEU A 66 1.64 -4.76 1.74
C LEU A 66 2.25 -4.66 3.13
N ASP A 67 3.00 -5.70 3.52
CA ASP A 67 3.91 -5.64 4.66
C ASP A 67 5.32 -5.41 4.14
N GLU A 68 5.81 -4.20 4.33
CA GLU A 68 7.18 -3.83 4.04
C GLU A 68 8.07 -4.07 5.27
N THR A 69 9.25 -4.64 5.03
CA THR A 69 10.29 -4.78 6.05
C THR A 69 11.60 -4.23 5.52
N VAL A 70 12.18 -3.31 6.26
CA VAL A 70 13.54 -2.82 6.00
C VAL A 70 14.51 -3.67 6.82
N TYR A 71 15.48 -4.28 6.15
CA TYR A 71 16.60 -4.97 6.79
C TYR A 71 17.82 -4.06 6.84
N GLN A 72 18.32 -3.83 8.04
CA GLN A 72 19.50 -3.01 8.30
C GLN A 72 20.38 -3.69 9.33
N HIS A 73 21.67 -3.94 8.98
CA HIS A 73 22.61 -4.69 9.84
C HIS A 73 22.06 -6.07 10.28
N GLY A 74 21.30 -6.74 9.42
CA GLY A 74 20.65 -8.03 9.74
C GLY A 74 19.40 -7.94 10.61
N ALA A 75 19.02 -6.75 11.10
CA ALA A 75 17.82 -6.55 11.89
C ALA A 75 16.60 -6.19 11.01
N PRO A 76 15.45 -6.86 11.19
CA PRO A 76 14.21 -6.53 10.49
C PRO A 76 13.45 -5.40 11.19
N PHE A 77 12.96 -4.45 10.40
CA PHE A 77 12.08 -3.38 10.83
C PHE A 77 10.79 -3.44 10.01
N ASN A 78 9.72 -3.99 10.58
CA ASN A 78 8.42 -4.08 9.92
C ASN A 78 7.72 -2.73 9.93
N LEU A 79 7.32 -2.26 8.74
CA LEU A 79 6.63 -0.98 8.57
C LEU A 79 5.10 -1.14 8.52
N GLY A 80 4.59 -2.36 8.43
CA GLY A 80 3.16 -2.67 8.39
C GLY A 80 2.43 -2.33 9.69
N LEU A 81 1.11 -2.19 9.58
CA LEU A 81 0.21 -1.99 10.72
C LEU A 81 -1.13 -2.65 10.41
N HIS A 82 -1.51 -3.64 11.19
CA HIS A 82 -2.80 -4.31 11.09
C HIS A 82 -3.45 -4.44 12.46
N ARG A 83 -4.78 -4.45 12.45
CA ARG A 83 -5.58 -4.78 13.63
C ARG A 83 -6.08 -6.21 13.51
N TYR A 84 -5.86 -7.00 14.55
CA TYR A 84 -6.31 -8.37 14.67
C TYR A 84 -7.41 -8.50 15.71
N GLN A 85 -8.14 -9.62 15.67
CA GLN A 85 -9.24 -9.93 16.55
C GLN A 85 -8.86 -9.68 18.03
N GLY A 86 -9.77 -9.02 18.75
CA GLY A 86 -9.53 -8.54 20.10
C GLY A 86 -8.81 -7.19 20.18
N GLY A 87 -8.68 -6.48 19.06
CA GLY A 87 -8.08 -5.14 19.03
C GLY A 87 -6.56 -5.11 19.06
N VAL A 88 -5.90 -6.25 18.86
CA VAL A 88 -4.43 -6.35 18.87
C VAL A 88 -3.84 -5.70 17.63
N MET A 89 -2.91 -4.76 17.82
CA MET A 89 -2.19 -4.10 16.74
C MET A 89 -0.83 -4.76 16.51
N ASN A 90 -0.60 -5.29 15.30
CA ASN A 90 0.67 -5.94 14.93
C ASN A 90 0.84 -5.98 13.39
N PRO A 91 2.05 -5.77 12.84
CA PRO A 91 3.18 -5.13 13.51
C PRO A 91 2.89 -3.66 13.87
N ASN A 92 3.81 -2.99 14.55
CA ASN A 92 3.61 -1.61 15.01
C ASN A 92 4.41 -0.60 14.16
N GLY A 93 4.38 -0.74 12.83
CA GLY A 93 5.19 0.06 11.90
C GLY A 93 4.89 1.56 11.91
N HIS A 94 3.69 1.97 12.33
CA HIS A 94 3.33 3.38 12.49
C HIS A 94 4.30 4.16 13.40
N LYS A 95 4.94 3.50 14.37
CA LYS A 95 5.93 4.11 15.26
C LYS A 95 7.19 4.62 14.55
N TYR A 96 7.46 4.10 13.35
CA TYR A 96 8.58 4.53 12.52
C TYR A 96 8.23 5.71 11.61
N ILE A 97 6.94 6.06 11.46
CA ILE A 97 6.51 7.16 10.61
C ILE A 97 6.98 8.49 11.22
N ARG A 98 7.56 9.35 10.37
CA ARG A 98 7.99 10.71 10.72
C ARG A 98 7.00 11.75 10.28
N GLU A 99 6.48 11.57 9.08
CA GLU A 99 5.49 12.46 8.51
C GLU A 99 4.69 11.75 7.41
N PHE A 100 3.53 12.27 7.16
CA PHE A 100 2.72 11.99 5.98
C PHE A 100 2.42 13.32 5.30
N ASP A 101 2.62 13.38 4.00
CA ASP A 101 2.24 14.53 3.19
C ASP A 101 1.48 14.11 1.92
N CYS A 102 0.68 15.04 1.39
CA CYS A 102 -0.04 14.85 0.14
C CYS A 102 -0.16 16.17 -0.60
N GLU A 103 0.88 16.51 -1.35
CA GLU A 103 0.86 17.64 -2.28
C GLU A 103 0.30 17.18 -3.64
N SER A 104 1.02 16.36 -4.38
CA SER A 104 0.56 15.74 -5.62
C SER A 104 0.23 14.27 -5.44
N VAL A 105 1.03 13.55 -4.66
CA VAL A 105 0.84 12.14 -4.32
C VAL A 105 0.95 11.93 -2.81
N PRO A 106 0.22 10.95 -2.26
CA PRO A 106 0.39 10.56 -0.87
C PRO A 106 1.78 10.01 -0.64
N ARG A 107 2.51 10.59 0.30
CA ARG A 107 3.87 10.20 0.67
C ARG A 107 3.98 10.00 2.17
N THR A 108 4.51 8.85 2.57
CA THR A 108 4.83 8.53 3.96
C THR A 108 6.34 8.42 4.11
N THR A 109 6.90 9.14 5.08
CA THR A 109 8.34 9.08 5.42
C THR A 109 8.54 8.26 6.68
N TYR A 110 9.35 7.21 6.58
CA TYR A 110 9.76 6.35 7.70
C TYR A 110 11.21 6.63 8.09
N ARG A 111 11.50 6.51 9.39
CA ARG A 111 12.87 6.50 9.91
C ARG A 111 13.06 5.31 10.85
N VAL A 112 13.96 4.41 10.48
CA VAL A 112 14.18 3.12 11.15
C VAL A 112 15.64 2.70 10.99
N GLY A 113 16.28 2.22 12.07
CA GLY A 113 17.63 1.66 11.99
C GLY A 113 18.70 2.59 11.39
N GLY A 114 18.54 3.91 11.47
CA GLY A 114 19.45 4.88 10.83
C GLY A 114 19.13 5.16 9.36
N VAL A 115 18.05 4.61 8.84
CA VAL A 115 17.59 4.75 7.44
C VAL A 115 16.41 5.69 7.37
N ILE A 116 16.31 6.47 6.29
CA ILE A 116 15.09 7.21 5.90
C ILE A 116 14.58 6.62 4.59
N LEU A 117 13.37 6.07 4.64
CA LEU A 117 12.65 5.51 3.48
C LEU A 117 11.38 6.31 3.24
N THR A 118 11.13 6.70 2.00
CA THR A 118 9.84 7.27 1.58
C THR A 118 9.04 6.25 0.80
N LYS A 119 7.71 6.27 0.98
CA LYS A 119 6.73 5.44 0.28
C LYS A 119 5.67 6.36 -0.34
N GLU A 120 5.57 6.34 -1.66
CA GLU A 120 4.60 7.13 -2.42
C GLU A 120 3.65 6.22 -3.17
N LYS A 121 2.36 6.54 -3.17
CA LYS A 121 1.32 5.72 -3.81
C LYS A 121 0.60 6.51 -4.89
N ILE A 122 0.55 5.96 -6.11
CA ILE A 122 -0.10 6.59 -7.24
C ILE A 122 -0.97 5.59 -7.98
N PHE A 123 -2.20 5.99 -8.31
CA PHE A 123 -3.11 5.18 -9.11
C PHE A 123 -3.08 5.68 -10.55
N ILE A 124 -2.85 4.80 -11.52
CA ILE A 124 -2.71 5.18 -12.93
C ILE A 124 -4.07 5.55 -13.51
N SER A 125 -4.18 6.76 -14.08
CA SER A 125 -5.39 7.25 -14.71
C SER A 125 -5.77 6.36 -15.90
N GLY A 126 -7.03 5.88 -15.90
CA GLY A 126 -7.57 5.03 -16.97
C GLY A 126 -7.09 3.57 -16.97
N ALA A 127 -6.31 3.14 -15.97
CA ALA A 127 -5.85 1.76 -15.85
C ALA A 127 -6.12 1.19 -14.45
N ASN A 128 -6.45 -0.11 -14.36
CA ASN A 128 -6.62 -0.82 -13.10
C ASN A 128 -5.26 -1.22 -12.51
N ARG A 129 -4.46 -0.19 -12.13
CA ARG A 129 -3.08 -0.33 -11.69
C ARG A 129 -2.69 0.69 -10.65
N ILE A 130 -2.09 0.21 -9.56
CA ILE A 130 -1.41 1.04 -8.58
C ILE A 130 0.10 0.91 -8.75
N LEU A 131 0.82 2.02 -8.62
CA LEU A 131 2.27 2.04 -8.48
C LEU A 131 2.63 2.56 -7.09
N ILE A 132 3.62 1.93 -6.46
CA ILE A 132 4.17 2.36 -5.18
C ILE A 132 5.67 2.55 -5.36
N ARG A 133 6.15 3.77 -5.15
CA ARG A 133 7.57 4.09 -5.20
C ARG A 133 8.14 4.09 -3.80
N TYR A 134 9.21 3.33 -3.60
CA TYR A 134 10.04 3.35 -2.40
C TYR A 134 11.36 4.03 -2.75
N THR A 135 11.72 5.06 -2.02
CA THR A 135 13.01 5.76 -2.19
C THR A 135 13.79 5.70 -0.89
N LEU A 136 15.04 5.24 -0.96
CA LEU A 136 15.95 5.23 0.17
C LEU A 136 16.69 6.55 0.23
N GLU A 137 16.16 7.51 0.98
CA GLU A 137 16.71 8.87 1.07
C GLU A 137 18.03 8.90 1.84
N GLU A 138 18.11 8.14 2.95
CA GLU A 138 19.28 8.06 3.80
C GLU A 138 19.55 6.61 4.19
N ALA A 139 20.80 6.19 4.05
CA ALA A 139 21.33 4.93 4.57
C ALA A 139 22.85 5.02 4.75
N HIS A 140 23.37 4.35 5.76
CA HIS A 140 24.81 4.30 6.07
C HIS A 140 25.43 2.91 5.86
N SER A 141 24.62 1.93 5.47
CA SER A 141 25.05 0.55 5.21
C SER A 141 24.10 -0.13 4.21
N PRO A 142 24.46 -1.32 3.69
CA PRO A 142 23.60 -2.09 2.80
C PRO A 142 22.21 -2.28 3.41
N THR A 143 21.18 -2.02 2.60
CA THR A 143 19.77 -2.09 3.00
C THR A 143 19.04 -3.02 2.04
N THR A 144 18.15 -3.86 2.57
CA THR A 144 17.24 -4.69 1.78
C THR A 144 15.80 -4.30 2.12
N LEU A 145 15.01 -4.09 1.09
CA LEU A 145 13.57 -3.94 1.20
C LEU A 145 12.91 -5.28 0.90
N ARG A 146 12.16 -5.82 1.88
CA ARG A 146 11.25 -6.94 1.67
C ARG A 146 9.84 -6.41 1.54
N VAL A 147 9.09 -6.93 0.56
CA VAL A 147 7.69 -6.58 0.33
C VAL A 147 6.87 -7.87 0.33
N ARG A 148 5.90 -7.97 1.23
CA ARG A 148 5.01 -9.11 1.39
C ARG A 148 3.58 -8.70 1.01
N PRO A 149 3.03 -9.21 -0.10
CA PRO A 149 1.67 -8.91 -0.49
C PRO A 149 0.66 -9.68 0.38
N ILE A 150 -0.40 -9.00 0.78
CA ILE A 150 -1.53 -9.55 1.52
C ILE A 150 -2.75 -9.48 0.61
N LEU A 151 -3.24 -10.64 0.21
CA LEU A 151 -4.25 -10.79 -0.85
C LEU A 151 -5.60 -11.12 -0.25
N ALA A 152 -6.66 -10.51 -0.77
CA ALA A 152 -8.03 -10.77 -0.37
C ALA A 152 -8.80 -11.56 -1.45
N PHE A 153 -8.69 -11.18 -2.73
CA PHE A 153 -9.41 -11.79 -3.87
C PHE A 153 -10.91 -11.97 -3.62
N ARG A 154 -11.55 -11.00 -3.00
CA ARG A 154 -12.95 -11.04 -2.66
C ARG A 154 -13.71 -9.83 -3.16
N ASP A 155 -15.03 -10.00 -3.32
CA ASP A 155 -15.95 -8.87 -3.50
C ASP A 155 -15.79 -7.88 -2.35
N ALA A 156 -15.82 -6.58 -2.64
CA ALA A 156 -15.67 -5.54 -1.63
C ALA A 156 -16.84 -5.48 -0.64
N SER A 157 -17.99 -6.05 -1.02
CA SER A 157 -19.21 -6.10 -0.19
C SER A 157 -19.53 -7.48 0.36
N ALA A 158 -18.99 -8.57 -0.23
CA ALA A 158 -19.34 -9.95 0.09
C ALA A 158 -18.12 -10.87 0.04
N LEU A 159 -18.27 -12.10 0.50
CA LEU A 159 -17.34 -13.18 0.22
C LEU A 159 -17.53 -13.65 -1.23
N CYS A 160 -16.44 -13.81 -1.98
CA CYS A 160 -16.49 -14.14 -3.40
C CYS A 160 -15.72 -15.41 -3.73
N ASP A 161 -16.26 -16.20 -4.67
CA ASP A 161 -15.64 -17.39 -5.24
C ASP A 161 -15.10 -17.09 -6.67
N GLY A 162 -14.16 -16.17 -6.79
CA GLY A 162 -13.56 -15.85 -8.09
C GLY A 162 -12.06 -15.56 -7.97
N TYR A 163 -11.27 -16.02 -8.97
CA TYR A 163 -9.81 -15.84 -8.98
C TYR A 163 -9.38 -14.99 -10.19
N PRO A 164 -9.67 -13.68 -10.21
CA PRO A 164 -9.10 -12.81 -11.23
C PRO A 164 -7.57 -12.79 -11.08
N ARG A 165 -6.87 -12.61 -12.20
CA ARG A 165 -5.41 -12.55 -12.19
C ARG A 165 -4.93 -11.23 -11.65
N LEU A 166 -3.90 -11.27 -10.78
CA LEU A 166 -3.19 -10.11 -10.28
C LEU A 166 -1.72 -10.21 -10.71
N PHE A 167 -1.23 -9.21 -11.42
CA PHE A 167 0.16 -9.10 -11.83
C PHE A 167 0.88 -8.15 -10.88
N MET A 168 1.92 -8.66 -10.21
CA MET A 168 2.79 -7.88 -9.34
C MET A 168 4.19 -7.83 -9.95
N GLN A 169 4.73 -6.64 -10.12
CA GLN A 169 5.99 -6.42 -10.84
C GLN A 169 6.79 -5.32 -10.15
N PHE A 170 8.10 -5.33 -10.34
CA PHE A 170 9.00 -4.30 -9.81
C PHE A 170 9.85 -3.71 -10.94
N SER A 171 10.24 -2.44 -10.81
CA SER A 171 11.16 -1.79 -11.75
C SER A 171 12.57 -2.38 -11.78
N GLN A 172 12.89 -3.21 -10.78
CA GLN A 172 14.14 -3.98 -10.67
C GLN A 172 13.77 -5.45 -10.47
N GLN A 173 14.68 -6.36 -10.79
CA GLN A 173 14.47 -7.79 -10.60
C GLN A 173 14.49 -8.14 -9.11
N PRO A 174 13.36 -8.56 -8.50
CA PRO A 174 13.33 -9.01 -7.12
C PRO A 174 13.77 -10.47 -6.99
N GLN A 175 14.25 -10.83 -5.81
CA GLN A 175 14.27 -12.22 -5.39
C GLN A 175 12.90 -12.59 -4.81
N TRP A 176 12.25 -13.58 -5.40
CA TRP A 176 10.99 -14.12 -4.88
C TRP A 176 11.23 -15.32 -3.98
N THR A 177 10.59 -15.33 -2.82
CA THR A 177 10.55 -16.49 -1.91
C THR A 177 9.10 -16.92 -1.72
N TYR A 178 8.80 -18.16 -2.10
CA TYR A 178 7.51 -18.79 -1.86
C TYR A 178 7.43 -19.19 -0.39
N ASP A 179 6.58 -18.51 0.39
CA ASP A 179 6.38 -18.69 1.84
C ASP A 179 4.88 -18.50 2.15
N PRO A 180 4.03 -19.45 1.62
CA PRO A 180 2.58 -19.28 1.67
C PRO A 180 2.01 -19.56 3.05
N HIS A 181 1.19 -18.64 3.55
CA HIS A 181 0.46 -18.79 4.80
C HIS A 181 -0.75 -17.85 4.89
N TRP A 182 -1.61 -18.13 5.85
CA TRP A 182 -2.73 -17.26 6.17
C TRP A 182 -2.36 -16.32 7.33
N TYR A 183 -2.71 -15.06 7.18
CA TYR A 183 -2.80 -14.12 8.30
C TYR A 183 -4.23 -14.15 8.81
N ASN A 184 -4.44 -14.74 9.98
CA ASN A 184 -5.76 -15.01 10.52
C ASN A 184 -6.27 -13.87 11.40
N GLY A 185 -7.60 -13.62 11.34
CA GLY A 185 -8.30 -12.75 12.25
C GLY A 185 -8.01 -11.26 12.08
N PHE A 186 -7.82 -10.77 10.86
CA PHE A 186 -7.87 -9.32 10.59
C PHE A 186 -9.17 -8.75 11.10
N GLU A 187 -9.12 -7.59 11.77
CA GLU A 187 -10.29 -6.92 12.33
C GLU A 187 -10.48 -5.54 11.72
N TYR A 188 -11.67 -5.28 11.18
CA TYR A 188 -12.06 -3.99 10.61
C TYR A 188 -12.90 -3.21 11.61
N VAL A 189 -12.27 -2.29 12.35
CA VAL A 189 -12.91 -1.58 13.46
C VAL A 189 -14.15 -0.79 13.05
N LYS A 190 -14.16 -0.20 11.84
CA LYS A 190 -15.32 0.56 11.35
C LYS A 190 -16.50 -0.34 10.97
N ASP A 191 -16.24 -1.57 10.55
CA ASP A 191 -17.29 -2.56 10.30
C ASP A 191 -17.81 -3.15 11.61
N LEU A 192 -16.92 -3.36 12.62
CA LEU A 192 -17.31 -3.72 13.99
C LEU A 192 -18.26 -2.67 14.61
N GLU A 193 -17.91 -1.36 14.51
CA GLU A 193 -18.75 -0.26 14.99
C GLU A 193 -20.14 -0.23 14.33
N ARG A 194 -20.24 -0.72 13.09
CA ARG A 194 -21.49 -0.78 12.31
C ARG A 194 -22.30 -2.07 12.57
N GLY A 195 -21.77 -3.02 13.32
CA GLY A 195 -22.40 -4.30 13.59
C GLY A 195 -22.52 -5.23 12.38
N VAL A 196 -21.63 -5.06 11.37
CA VAL A 196 -21.56 -5.95 10.20
C VAL A 196 -20.36 -6.91 10.32
N PRO A 197 -20.24 -7.99 9.52
CA PRO A 197 -19.07 -8.87 9.52
C PRO A 197 -17.77 -8.08 9.36
N TYR A 198 -16.85 -8.24 10.28
CA TYR A 198 -15.69 -7.36 10.47
C TYR A 198 -14.36 -8.09 10.61
N THR A 199 -14.34 -9.40 10.54
CA THR A 199 -13.12 -10.20 10.61
C THR A 199 -12.95 -11.03 9.35
N GLU A 200 -11.71 -11.21 8.91
CA GLU A 200 -11.36 -12.15 7.83
C GLU A 200 -9.93 -12.67 7.97
N ASP A 201 -9.65 -13.75 7.26
CA ASP A 201 -8.30 -14.28 7.06
C ASP A 201 -7.82 -13.88 5.67
N LEU A 202 -6.55 -13.44 5.57
CA LEU A 202 -5.97 -12.98 4.33
C LEU A 202 -4.78 -13.87 3.92
N TRP A 203 -4.67 -14.09 2.62
CA TRP A 203 -3.64 -14.94 2.03
C TRP A 203 -2.35 -14.19 1.76
N VAL A 204 -1.23 -14.80 2.14
CA VAL A 204 0.13 -14.32 1.85
C VAL A 204 0.84 -15.41 1.04
N PRO A 205 1.17 -15.18 -0.24
CA PRO A 205 1.82 -16.20 -1.09
C PRO A 205 3.32 -16.32 -0.84
N GLY A 206 3.93 -15.35 -0.18
CA GLY A 206 5.37 -15.23 0.02
C GLY A 206 5.82 -13.79 0.05
N TYR A 207 7.08 -13.52 -0.31
CA TYR A 207 7.63 -12.18 -0.29
C TYR A 207 8.68 -11.95 -1.39
N PHE A 208 8.85 -10.68 -1.72
CA PHE A 208 9.89 -10.18 -2.61
C PHE A 208 10.99 -9.49 -1.79
N GLU A 209 12.25 -9.69 -2.16
CA GLU A 209 13.39 -8.97 -1.59
C GLU A 209 14.17 -8.25 -2.69
N LEU A 210 14.56 -7.02 -2.40
CA LEU A 210 15.34 -6.17 -3.29
C LEU A 210 16.40 -5.42 -2.47
N PRO A 211 17.68 -5.47 -2.86
CA PRO A 211 18.66 -4.53 -2.34
C PRO A 211 18.31 -3.12 -2.83
N ILE A 212 18.47 -2.14 -1.95
CA ILE A 212 18.25 -0.74 -2.27
C ILE A 212 19.37 0.11 -1.68
N LYS A 213 19.94 1.04 -2.46
CA LYS A 213 20.99 1.94 -2.05
C LYS A 213 20.46 3.34 -1.79
N LYS A 214 21.20 4.11 -1.00
CA LYS A 214 20.91 5.53 -0.80
C LYS A 214 20.78 6.27 -2.14
N GLY A 215 19.69 7.03 -2.29
CA GLY A 215 19.33 7.76 -3.50
C GLY A 215 18.63 6.91 -4.57
N GLU A 216 18.49 5.60 -4.39
CA GLU A 216 17.77 4.73 -5.32
C GLU A 216 16.27 4.68 -5.02
N SER A 217 15.49 4.48 -6.08
CA SER A 217 14.06 4.23 -6.01
C SER A 217 13.70 2.90 -6.63
N ILE A 218 12.78 2.17 -6.00
CA ILE A 218 12.16 0.95 -6.50
C ILE A 218 10.68 1.24 -6.69
N ILE A 219 10.11 0.86 -7.84
CA ILE A 219 8.68 0.96 -8.10
C ILE A 219 8.07 -0.43 -8.12
N PHE A 220 7.14 -0.67 -7.19
CA PHE A 220 6.24 -1.80 -7.18
C PHE A 220 4.99 -1.46 -8.01
N SER A 221 4.50 -2.42 -8.76
CA SER A 221 3.28 -2.33 -9.55
C SER A 221 2.36 -3.49 -9.23
N ALA A 222 1.08 -3.21 -9.02
CA ALA A 222 0.02 -4.21 -8.98
C ALA A 222 -1.12 -3.82 -9.94
N GLY A 223 -1.57 -4.76 -10.76
CA GLY A 223 -2.61 -4.50 -11.76
C GLY A 223 -3.19 -5.76 -12.37
N LEU A 224 -4.28 -5.61 -13.16
CA LEU A 224 -4.97 -6.74 -13.80
C LEU A 224 -4.28 -7.24 -15.07
N ASN A 225 -3.33 -6.48 -15.60
CA ASN A 225 -2.57 -6.84 -16.81
C ASN A 225 -1.07 -6.83 -16.52
N GLU A 226 -0.32 -7.62 -17.25
CA GLU A 226 1.13 -7.54 -17.25
C GLU A 226 1.60 -6.29 -17.98
N VAL A 227 2.72 -5.72 -17.52
CA VAL A 227 3.43 -4.62 -18.19
C VAL A 227 4.92 -4.92 -18.21
N ASP A 228 5.66 -4.28 -19.12
CA ASP A 228 7.11 -4.35 -19.07
C ASP A 228 7.64 -3.60 -17.84
N PRO A 229 8.35 -4.27 -16.91
CA PRO A 229 8.90 -3.64 -15.71
C PRO A 229 9.79 -2.42 -15.99
N SER A 230 10.48 -2.41 -17.12
CA SER A 230 11.34 -1.28 -17.53
C SER A 230 10.57 0.02 -17.77
N THR A 231 9.26 -0.08 -18.04
CA THR A 231 8.38 1.07 -18.28
C THR A 231 7.84 1.71 -17.01
N LEU A 232 7.92 1.04 -15.85
CA LEU A 232 7.33 1.50 -14.59
C LEU A 232 7.82 2.89 -14.15
N PRO A 233 9.13 3.23 -14.26
CA PRO A 233 9.58 4.58 -13.94
C PRO A 233 8.93 5.65 -14.82
N GLN A 234 8.86 5.41 -16.14
CA GLN A 234 8.24 6.34 -17.06
C GLN A 234 6.73 6.49 -16.81
N MET A 235 6.03 5.38 -16.51
CA MET A 235 4.60 5.41 -16.16
C MET A 235 4.36 6.25 -14.90
N TYR A 236 5.23 6.11 -13.90
CA TYR A 236 5.15 6.85 -12.65
C TYR A 236 5.32 8.36 -12.90
N GLU A 237 6.39 8.77 -13.59
CA GLU A 237 6.68 10.18 -13.88
C GLU A 237 5.59 10.82 -14.76
N LYS A 238 5.07 10.10 -15.74
CA LYS A 238 3.96 10.58 -16.59
C LYS A 238 2.71 10.87 -15.75
N GLU A 239 2.36 9.98 -14.82
CA GLU A 239 1.18 10.18 -13.96
C GLU A 239 1.38 11.36 -12.98
N ILE A 240 2.58 11.55 -12.43
CA ILE A 240 2.91 12.74 -11.62
C ILE A 240 2.73 14.01 -12.43
N ALA A 241 3.25 14.07 -13.65
CA ALA A 241 3.13 15.25 -14.50
C ALA A 241 1.66 15.63 -14.76
N VAL A 242 0.79 14.64 -15.01
CA VAL A 242 -0.65 14.85 -15.19
C VAL A 242 -1.29 15.43 -13.92
N ARG A 243 -0.90 14.95 -12.73
CA ARG A 243 -1.44 15.42 -11.45
C ARG A 243 -0.98 16.83 -11.12
N THR A 244 0.29 17.12 -11.34
CA THR A 244 0.87 18.47 -11.11
C THR A 244 0.23 19.49 -12.03
N CYS A 245 0.01 19.16 -13.31
CA CYS A 245 -0.67 20.03 -14.26
C CYS A 245 -2.10 20.36 -13.81
N ARG A 246 -2.88 19.36 -13.37
CA ARG A 246 -4.24 19.57 -12.83
C ARG A 246 -4.24 20.48 -11.60
N THR A 247 -3.22 20.40 -10.74
CA THR A 247 -3.09 21.25 -9.56
C THR A 247 -2.87 22.72 -9.94
N SER A 248 -2.15 22.99 -11.04
CA SER A 248 -1.87 24.36 -11.51
C SER A 248 -3.06 25.06 -12.16
N PHE A 249 -4.09 24.34 -12.62
CA PHE A 249 -5.29 24.94 -13.20
C PHE A 249 -6.32 25.44 -12.14
N PHE A 250 -6.14 25.11 -10.87
CA PHE A 250 -7.03 25.51 -9.78
C PHE A 250 -6.40 26.54 -8.82
N ASN A 251 -5.23 27.07 -9.15
CA ASN A 251 -4.59 28.23 -8.53
C ASN A 251 -4.72 29.42 -9.47
#